data_fc25dea99e614ef04ec6d7dccb28f243
#
_entry.id   fc25dea99e614ef04ec6d7dccb28f243
#
_cell.length_a   1.000
_cell.length_b   1.000
_cell.length_c   1.000
_cell.angle_alpha   90.00
_cell.angle_beta   90.00
_cell.angle_gamma   90.00
#
_symmetry.space_group_name_H-M   'P 1'
#
loop_
_entity.id
_entity.type
_entity.pdbx_description
1 polymer ?
#
loop_
_entity_poly.entity_id
_entity_poly.type
_entity_poly.pdbx_seq_one_letter_code
_entity_poly.pdbx_strand_id
1 'polypeptide(L)'
;MAVKIRLKRFGKIRAPYYRIVVADSRTKRDGRVIEEIGKYHPTEQPSFIEVDSERAQYWLSVGAQPTEQVTALLKLTGDWGKFKGDKNAKSTVQVAEAKGAFEADSSKKSVIKPKAEKKAEPVEAPAADAEAAEAPAADAE
;
A
#
# COMPACT_ATOMS: atom_id res chain seq x y z
N MET A 1 11.06 -6.77 26.57
CA MET A 1 10.28 -5.64 26.00
C MET A 1 8.90 -6.17 25.61
N ALA A 2 7.83 -5.41 25.88
CA ALA A 2 6.47 -5.89 25.56
C ALA A 2 6.14 -5.61 24.11
N VAL A 3 5.80 -6.65 23.36
CA VAL A 3 5.34 -6.55 21.98
C VAL A 3 3.81 -6.38 21.98
N LYS A 4 3.32 -5.43 21.19
CA LYS A 4 1.88 -5.17 21.05
C LYS A 4 1.43 -5.27 19.60
N ILE A 5 0.22 -5.79 19.41
CA ILE A 5 -0.47 -5.74 18.12
C ILE A 5 -1.41 -4.53 18.18
N ARG A 6 -1.21 -3.57 17.28
CA ARG A 6 -1.94 -2.30 17.30
C ARG A 6 -2.24 -1.77 15.90
N LEU A 7 -3.08 -0.76 15.82
CA LEU A 7 -3.38 -0.07 14.57
C LEU A 7 -2.37 1.06 14.34
N LYS A 8 -1.79 1.10 13.15
CA LYS A 8 -0.99 2.20 12.63
C LYS A 8 -1.82 2.96 11.61
N ARG A 9 -1.89 4.28 11.74
CA ARG A 9 -2.71 5.13 10.87
C ARG A 9 -1.93 5.55 9.63
N PHE A 10 -2.62 5.44 8.51
CA PHE A 10 -2.21 5.97 7.21
C PHE A 10 -3.34 6.83 6.62
N GLY A 11 -3.12 7.35 5.42
CA GLY A 11 -4.14 8.12 4.72
C GLY A 11 -4.09 9.61 5.03
N LYS A 12 -5.09 10.32 4.50
CA LYS A 12 -5.22 11.77 4.58
C LYS A 12 -6.18 12.18 5.72
N ILE A 13 -6.32 13.48 5.93
CA ILE A 13 -7.37 14.03 6.78
C ILE A 13 -8.73 13.62 6.19
N ARG A 14 -9.65 13.14 7.01
CA ARG A 14 -10.98 12.61 6.65
C ARG A 14 -10.99 11.32 5.81
N ALA A 15 -9.84 10.74 5.46
CA ALA A 15 -9.72 9.45 4.79
C ALA A 15 -8.74 8.55 5.54
N PRO A 16 -9.10 8.04 6.73
CA PRO A 16 -8.22 7.21 7.53
C PRO A 16 -8.16 5.79 6.96
N TYR A 17 -6.94 5.30 6.80
CA TYR A 17 -6.62 3.90 6.56
C TYR A 17 -5.77 3.41 7.72
N TYR A 18 -5.98 2.18 8.11
CA TYR A 18 -5.21 1.57 9.19
C TYR A 18 -4.56 0.28 8.72
N ARG A 19 -3.39 0.02 9.27
CA ARG A 19 -2.75 -1.29 9.19
C ARG A 19 -2.65 -1.90 10.57
N ILE A 20 -2.91 -3.19 10.65
CA ILE A 20 -2.71 -3.97 11.85
C ILE A 20 -1.25 -4.37 11.88
N VAL A 21 -0.54 -3.91 12.91
CA VAL A 21 0.91 -4.04 12.99
C VAL A 21 1.36 -4.56 14.33
N VAL A 22 2.48 -5.27 14.29
CA VAL A 22 3.19 -5.72 15.48
C VAL A 22 4.32 -4.74 15.75
N ALA A 23 4.36 -4.17 16.94
CA ALA A 23 5.37 -3.19 17.31
C ALA A 23 5.72 -3.25 18.79
N ASP A 24 6.87 -2.70 19.15
CA ASP A 24 7.24 -2.49 20.56
C ASP A 24 6.25 -1.50 21.20
N SER A 25 5.90 -1.74 22.45
CA SER A 25 5.00 -0.91 23.25
C SER A 25 5.48 0.54 23.40
N ARG A 26 6.79 0.77 23.39
CA ARG A 26 7.41 2.09 23.55
C ARG A 26 7.45 2.91 22.26
N THR A 27 7.28 2.28 21.11
CA THR A 27 7.36 2.97 19.81
C THR A 27 6.13 3.84 19.58
N LYS A 28 6.28 5.01 18.97
CA LYS A 28 5.16 5.88 18.55
C LYS A 28 4.18 5.11 17.68
N ARG A 29 2.89 5.50 17.69
CA ARG A 29 1.82 4.80 16.93
C ARG A 29 2.17 4.56 15.46
N ASP A 30 2.69 5.56 14.77
CA ASP A 30 3.00 5.52 13.33
C ASP A 30 4.51 5.33 13.07
N GLY A 31 5.27 4.90 14.09
CA GLY A 31 6.71 4.67 14.02
C GLY A 31 7.09 3.34 13.38
N ARG A 32 8.33 2.90 13.68
CA ARG A 32 8.86 1.63 13.18
C ARG A 32 8.03 0.45 13.69
N VAL A 33 7.72 -0.47 12.82
CA VAL A 33 6.99 -1.70 13.12
C VAL A 33 7.90 -2.91 12.91
N ILE A 34 7.59 -4.01 13.58
CA ILE A 34 8.28 -5.30 13.41
C ILE A 34 7.71 -5.98 12.17
N GLU A 35 6.36 -6.08 12.11
CA GLU A 35 5.65 -6.74 11.03
C GLU A 35 4.27 -6.09 10.81
N GLU A 36 3.77 -6.15 9.58
CA GLU A 36 2.40 -5.76 9.23
C GLU A 36 1.62 -7.03 8.93
N ILE A 37 0.53 -7.26 9.66
CA ILE A 37 -0.27 -8.50 9.61
C ILE A 37 -1.67 -8.29 9.03
N GLY A 38 -2.07 -7.06 8.70
CA GLY A 38 -3.39 -6.84 8.11
C GLY A 38 -3.70 -5.39 7.79
N LYS A 39 -4.86 -5.19 7.18
CA LYS A 39 -5.40 -3.89 6.77
C LYS A 39 -6.78 -3.69 7.34
N TYR A 40 -7.11 -2.45 7.66
CA TYR A 40 -8.43 -2.06 8.14
C TYR A 40 -8.83 -0.71 7.57
N HIS A 41 -9.93 -0.66 6.82
CA HIS A 41 -10.49 0.55 6.24
C HIS A 41 -11.90 0.78 6.81
N PRO A 42 -12.05 1.69 7.77
CA PRO A 42 -13.34 1.91 8.43
C PRO A 42 -14.35 2.70 7.60
N THR A 43 -13.87 3.47 6.62
CA THR A 43 -14.71 4.36 5.80
C THR A 43 -15.43 3.65 4.65
N GLU A 44 -15.06 2.43 4.36
CA GLU A 44 -15.72 1.61 3.35
C GLU A 44 -16.98 0.97 3.93
N GLN A 45 -17.97 0.73 3.08
CA GLN A 45 -19.22 0.07 3.46
C GLN A 45 -19.46 -1.15 2.56
N PRO A 46 -19.39 -2.34 3.16
CA PRO A 46 -18.95 -2.68 4.50
C PRO A 46 -17.48 -2.38 4.76
N SER A 47 -17.09 -2.22 6.04
CA SER A 47 -15.69 -1.96 6.42
C SER A 47 -14.78 -3.07 5.92
N PHE A 48 -13.69 -2.69 5.26
CA PHE A 48 -12.71 -3.66 4.79
C PHE A 48 -11.79 -4.09 5.93
N ILE A 49 -11.76 -5.39 6.20
CA ILE A 49 -10.92 -6.01 7.24
C ILE A 49 -10.20 -7.20 6.60
N GLU A 50 -8.90 -7.13 6.51
CA GLU A 50 -8.03 -8.19 6.02
C GLU A 50 -6.99 -8.49 7.09
N VAL A 51 -6.90 -9.73 7.54
CA VAL A 51 -5.92 -10.18 8.55
C VAL A 51 -5.29 -11.47 8.09
N ASP A 52 -3.96 -11.52 8.15
CA ASP A 52 -3.22 -12.77 8.00
C ASP A 52 -3.38 -13.60 9.28
N SER A 53 -4.24 -14.60 9.21
CA SER A 53 -4.57 -15.48 10.34
C SER A 53 -3.35 -16.21 10.89
N GLU A 54 -2.46 -16.71 10.02
CA GLU A 54 -1.30 -17.50 10.45
C GLU A 54 -0.33 -16.63 11.25
N ARG A 55 -0.04 -15.44 10.73
CA ARG A 55 0.85 -14.50 11.41
C ARG A 55 0.24 -13.95 12.69
N ALA A 56 -1.06 -13.68 12.70
CA ALA A 56 -1.77 -13.26 13.91
C ALA A 56 -1.69 -14.33 15.01
N GLN A 57 -1.95 -15.60 14.68
CA GLN A 57 -1.85 -16.72 15.62
C GLN A 57 -0.41 -16.89 16.14
N TYR A 58 0.57 -16.79 15.27
CA TYR A 58 1.98 -16.85 15.65
C TYR A 58 2.31 -15.80 16.72
N TRP A 59 1.99 -14.53 16.44
CA TRP A 59 2.30 -13.45 17.37
C TRP A 59 1.54 -13.53 18.69
N LEU A 60 0.29 -13.99 18.66
CA LEU A 60 -0.48 -14.24 19.87
C LEU A 60 0.14 -15.38 20.70
N SER A 61 0.61 -16.46 20.07
CA SER A 61 1.27 -17.58 20.75
C SER A 61 2.60 -17.20 21.38
N VAL A 62 3.35 -16.29 20.77
CA VAL A 62 4.60 -15.73 21.30
C VAL A 62 4.35 -14.74 22.45
N GLY A 63 3.09 -14.34 22.66
CA GLY A 63 2.71 -13.47 23.78
C GLY A 63 2.58 -11.99 23.41
N ALA A 64 2.44 -11.65 22.14
CA ALA A 64 2.12 -10.28 21.73
C ALA A 64 0.72 -9.89 22.21
N GLN A 65 0.61 -8.72 22.85
CA GLN A 65 -0.64 -8.25 23.43
C GLN A 65 -1.40 -7.39 22.43
N PRO A 66 -2.59 -7.81 21.96
CA PRO A 66 -3.42 -6.98 21.11
C PRO A 66 -4.05 -5.83 21.91
N THR A 67 -4.18 -4.66 21.29
CA THR A 67 -4.99 -3.56 21.82
C THR A 67 -6.48 -3.92 21.75
N GLU A 68 -7.31 -3.24 22.50
CA GLU A 68 -8.78 -3.48 22.52
C GLU A 68 -9.39 -3.41 21.12
N GLN A 69 -8.97 -2.41 20.32
CA GLN A 69 -9.43 -2.22 18.95
C GLN A 69 -9.07 -3.42 18.06
N VAL A 70 -7.82 -3.89 18.15
CA VAL A 70 -7.37 -5.06 17.39
C VAL A 70 -8.06 -6.34 17.89
N THR A 71 -8.28 -6.47 19.19
CA THR A 71 -9.04 -7.60 19.74
C THR A 71 -10.46 -7.64 19.17
N ALA A 72 -11.12 -6.50 19.01
CA ALA A 72 -12.44 -6.44 18.36
C ALA A 72 -12.39 -6.92 16.92
N LEU A 73 -11.37 -6.48 16.13
CA LEU A 73 -11.18 -6.93 14.76
C LEU A 73 -10.89 -8.44 14.69
N LEU A 74 -10.01 -8.95 15.56
CA LEU A 74 -9.69 -10.39 15.62
C LEU A 74 -10.90 -11.25 16.05
N LYS A 75 -11.84 -10.70 16.81
CA LYS A 75 -13.11 -11.38 17.11
C LYS A 75 -13.99 -11.47 15.87
N LEU A 76 -14.06 -10.41 15.06
CA LEU A 76 -14.83 -10.40 13.81
C LEU A 76 -14.26 -11.36 12.77
N THR A 77 -12.93 -11.45 12.65
CA THR A 77 -12.27 -12.42 11.74
C THR A 77 -12.32 -13.87 12.27
N GLY A 78 -12.64 -14.05 13.55
CA GLY A 78 -12.64 -15.35 14.20
C GLY A 78 -11.28 -15.81 14.74
N ASP A 79 -10.22 -15.07 14.48
CA ASP A 79 -8.86 -15.45 14.90
C ASP A 79 -8.66 -15.43 16.40
N TRP A 80 -9.37 -14.56 17.09
CA TRP A 80 -9.38 -14.56 18.56
C TRP A 80 -9.98 -15.83 19.16
N GLY A 81 -11.07 -16.33 18.57
CA GLY A 81 -11.67 -17.60 18.96
C GLY A 81 -10.72 -18.77 18.74
N LYS A 82 -10.08 -18.84 17.56
CA LYS A 82 -9.08 -19.87 17.25
C LYS A 82 -7.94 -19.88 18.29
N PHE A 83 -7.43 -18.70 18.65
CA PHE A 83 -6.39 -18.58 19.67
C PHE A 83 -6.87 -19.06 21.06
N LYS A 84 -8.12 -18.80 21.39
CA LYS A 84 -8.75 -19.29 22.64
C LYS A 84 -9.07 -20.79 22.63
N GLY A 85 -8.95 -21.47 21.47
CA GLY A 85 -9.26 -22.89 21.30
C GLY A 85 -10.71 -23.18 20.88
N ASP A 86 -11.47 -22.19 20.47
CA ASP A 86 -12.85 -22.36 19.99
C ASP A 86 -12.83 -22.97 18.58
N LYS A 87 -13.26 -24.21 18.47
CA LYS A 87 -13.35 -24.96 17.20
C LYS A 87 -14.37 -24.38 16.22
N ASN A 88 -15.34 -23.63 16.71
CA ASN A 88 -16.43 -23.03 15.94
C ASN A 88 -16.21 -21.55 15.60
N ALA A 89 -14.98 -21.03 15.79
CA ALA A 89 -14.66 -19.66 15.46
C ALA A 89 -14.78 -19.41 13.94
N LYS A 90 -15.82 -18.68 13.53
CA LYS A 90 -16.09 -18.32 12.14
C LYS A 90 -15.87 -16.83 11.95
N SER A 91 -15.43 -16.46 10.76
CA SER A 91 -15.38 -15.06 10.36
C SER A 91 -16.80 -14.52 10.16
N THR A 92 -17.10 -13.38 10.76
CA THR A 92 -18.34 -12.61 10.59
C THR A 92 -18.12 -11.35 9.77
N VAL A 93 -16.93 -11.23 9.15
CA VAL A 93 -16.58 -10.08 8.32
C VAL A 93 -17.47 -10.08 7.08
N GLN A 94 -18.16 -8.96 6.85
CA GLN A 94 -18.90 -8.74 5.61
C GLN A 94 -17.92 -8.32 4.53
N VAL A 95 -17.92 -9.04 3.43
CA VAL A 95 -17.09 -8.70 2.26
C VAL A 95 -17.97 -7.92 1.28
N ALA A 96 -17.47 -6.78 0.80
CA ALA A 96 -18.14 -6.03 -0.26
C ALA A 96 -18.21 -6.90 -1.52
N GLU A 97 -19.36 -6.89 -2.19
CA GLU A 97 -19.49 -7.52 -3.50
C GLU A 97 -18.48 -6.92 -4.46
N ALA A 98 -17.81 -7.78 -5.23
CA ALA A 98 -16.88 -7.34 -6.26
C ALA A 98 -17.63 -6.42 -7.21
N LYS A 99 -17.12 -5.19 -7.37
CA LYS A 99 -17.67 -4.27 -8.39
C LYS A 99 -17.59 -4.97 -9.72
N GLY A 100 -18.72 -5.02 -10.44
CA GLY A 100 -18.75 -5.56 -11.81
C GLY A 100 -17.64 -4.94 -12.65
N ALA A 101 -17.10 -5.70 -13.59
CA ALA A 101 -16.08 -5.20 -14.49
C ALA A 101 -16.59 -3.90 -15.14
N PHE A 102 -15.74 -2.88 -15.17
CA PHE A 102 -16.06 -1.62 -15.84
C PHE A 102 -16.20 -1.92 -17.35
N GLU A 103 -17.44 -1.93 -17.85
CA GLU A 103 -17.70 -1.92 -19.28
C GLU A 103 -17.57 -0.49 -19.77
N ALA A 104 -16.52 -0.22 -20.53
CA ALA A 104 -16.35 1.06 -21.17
C ALA A 104 -17.44 1.23 -22.22
N ASP A 105 -18.26 2.28 -22.06
CA ASP A 105 -19.31 2.62 -23.00
C ASP A 105 -18.68 3.04 -24.33
N SER A 106 -18.61 2.09 -25.27
CA SER A 106 -17.97 2.27 -26.59
C SER A 106 -18.73 3.27 -27.48
N SER A 107 -19.94 3.68 -27.07
CA SER A 107 -20.73 4.68 -27.79
C SER A 107 -20.29 6.12 -27.54
N LYS A 108 -19.50 6.37 -26.49
CA LYS A 108 -19.00 7.71 -26.18
C LYS A 108 -17.75 8.02 -26.99
N LYS A 109 -17.86 8.94 -27.94
CA LYS A 109 -16.71 9.45 -28.70
C LYS A 109 -15.68 10.05 -27.74
N SER A 110 -14.41 9.69 -27.95
CA SER A 110 -13.29 10.25 -27.20
C SER A 110 -13.31 11.78 -27.26
N VAL A 111 -13.33 12.44 -26.08
CA VAL A 111 -13.29 13.90 -25.98
C VAL A 111 -11.85 14.44 -26.13
N ILE A 112 -10.87 13.55 -26.24
CA ILE A 112 -9.47 13.92 -26.44
C ILE A 112 -9.31 14.39 -27.87
N LYS A 113 -9.34 15.72 -28.09
CA LYS A 113 -8.93 16.29 -29.36
C LYS A 113 -7.47 15.99 -29.57
N PRO A 114 -7.06 15.39 -30.72
CA PRO A 114 -5.65 15.21 -31.02
C PRO A 114 -4.98 16.57 -31.00
N LYS A 115 -3.93 16.72 -30.20
CA LYS A 115 -3.08 17.90 -30.19
C LYS A 115 -2.52 18.06 -31.59
N ALA A 116 -2.91 19.15 -32.26
CA ALA A 116 -2.37 19.47 -33.59
C ALA A 116 -0.83 19.42 -33.55
N GLU A 117 -0.26 18.54 -34.33
CA GLU A 117 1.18 18.49 -34.54
C GLU A 117 1.61 19.82 -35.12
N LYS A 118 2.44 20.55 -34.38
CA LYS A 118 3.17 21.69 -34.91
C LYS A 118 4.08 21.14 -36.02
N LYS A 119 3.70 21.45 -37.27
CA LYS A 119 4.50 21.23 -38.46
C LYS A 119 5.87 21.87 -38.20
N ALA A 120 6.91 21.05 -38.08
CA ALA A 120 8.28 21.53 -38.04
C ALA A 120 8.62 22.07 -39.41
N GLU A 121 8.92 23.36 -39.47
CA GLU A 121 9.58 23.96 -40.64
C GLU A 121 10.99 23.40 -40.75
N PRO A 122 11.44 23.06 -41.96
CA PRO A 122 12.81 22.60 -42.17
C PRO A 122 13.75 23.79 -42.03
N VAL A 123 14.60 23.75 -41.03
CA VAL A 123 15.75 24.67 -40.95
C VAL A 123 16.82 24.12 -41.86
N GLU A 124 17.04 24.87 -42.95
CA GLU A 124 18.08 24.76 -43.92
C GLU A 124 19.47 24.83 -43.26
N ALA A 125 20.31 23.86 -43.58
CA ALA A 125 21.70 23.82 -43.14
C ALA A 125 22.53 24.74 -44.01
N PRO A 126 23.54 25.47 -43.49
CA PRO A 126 24.71 25.80 -44.25
C PRO A 126 25.87 24.87 -43.89
N ALA A 127 26.46 24.39 -44.98
CA ALA A 127 27.64 23.55 -45.02
C ALA A 127 28.92 24.33 -44.74
N ALA A 128 29.92 23.55 -44.36
CA ALA A 128 31.35 23.72 -44.52
C ALA A 128 32.06 24.86 -43.76
N ASP A 129 33.05 24.57 -42.95
CA ASP A 129 34.41 24.46 -43.39
C ASP A 129 35.30 23.73 -42.38
N ALA A 130 36.26 23.03 -42.94
CA ALA A 130 37.26 22.21 -42.29
C ALA A 130 38.34 23.07 -41.63
N GLU A 131 39.04 22.53 -40.66
CA GLU A 131 40.53 22.43 -40.58
C GLU A 131 40.93 22.07 -39.14
N ALA A 132 41.38 20.92 -38.93
CA ALA A 132 42.73 20.40 -38.76
C ALA A 132 43.49 20.86 -37.51
N ALA A 133 44.13 19.85 -36.96
CA ALA A 133 45.31 19.85 -36.08
C ALA A 133 45.06 20.22 -34.60
N GLU A 134 45.55 19.57 -33.62
CA GLU A 134 46.72 18.73 -33.39
C GLU A 134 46.70 18.37 -31.90
N ALA A 135 46.97 17.16 -31.57
CA ALA A 135 47.34 16.80 -30.21
C ALA A 135 48.82 17.17 -30.01
N PRO A 136 49.35 17.34 -28.80
CA PRO A 136 49.92 16.20 -28.11
C PRO A 136 49.83 16.21 -26.57
N ALA A 137 49.73 15.04 -26.04
CA ALA A 137 50.47 14.29 -25.05
C ALA A 137 51.25 14.98 -23.92
N ALA A 138 51.19 14.26 -22.77
CA ALA A 138 52.20 14.14 -21.68
C ALA A 138 52.30 15.35 -20.73
N ASP A 139 52.50 15.19 -19.44
CA ASP A 139 53.17 14.23 -18.58
C ASP A 139 52.89 14.60 -17.12
N ALA A 140 52.87 13.61 -16.29
CA ALA A 140 53.41 13.48 -14.96
C ALA A 140 53.44 14.66 -13.94
N GLU A 141 52.86 14.55 -12.80
CA GLU A 141 53.48 14.21 -11.50
C GLU A 141 52.41 14.01 -10.41
#